data_c9949c87673fb344d780ad47f328f415
#
_entry.id   c9949c87673fb344d780ad47f328f415
#
_cell.length_a   1.000
_cell.length_b   1.000
_cell.length_c   1.000
_cell.angle_alpha   90.00
_cell.angle_beta   90.00
_cell.angle_gamma   90.00
#
_symmetry.space_group_name_H-M   'P 1'
#
loop_
_entity.id
_entity.type
_entity.pdbx_description
1 polymer ?
#
loop_
_entity_poly.entity_id
_entity_poly.type
_entity_poly.pdbx_seq_one_letter_code
_entity_poly.pdbx_strand_id
1 'polypeptide(L)'
;NHAPNPEEKEAMESATKAVLKAKADLGIVFDTDVDRSAVIDSFGKEINRNKLIAVLSHIALQKEPGSTIVTDSVTSSGLKSFIENLGGKHLRYMRGYKNVINKGMELNKEGINAPLMIETSGHGAMKENYNLDDGAYLAVKIIIEAVKRKNAGGSGIGEILKNLKEPLESIECRLKISNAEFKKVGSEVIEKFTAAIDQGYFEPGFVSAKENFEGIRAESQGKGWFLLRSSLHDPVMVLNIESDEKGGVSNYAKQIDKWFSENRFEDVDYSSIATKI
;
A
#
# COMPACT_ATOMS: atom_id res chain seq x y z
N ASN A 1 19.63 -3.22 -18.58
CA ASN A 1 20.38 -1.99 -18.28
C ASN A 1 19.82 -1.23 -17.07
N HIS A 2 18.87 -1.78 -16.32
CA HIS A 2 18.29 -1.29 -15.08
C HIS A 2 18.14 -2.47 -14.10
N ALA A 3 17.98 -2.20 -12.81
CA ALA A 3 17.65 -3.23 -11.83
C ALA A 3 16.28 -3.86 -12.16
N PRO A 4 16.14 -5.18 -12.15
CA PRO A 4 14.85 -5.84 -12.29
C PRO A 4 14.08 -5.69 -10.97
N ASN A 5 13.22 -4.68 -10.91
CA ASN A 5 12.44 -4.40 -9.72
C ASN A 5 11.15 -3.65 -10.11
N PRO A 6 9.96 -4.19 -9.79
CA PRO A 6 8.67 -3.54 -10.05
C PRO A 6 8.50 -2.17 -9.37
N GLU A 7 9.28 -1.86 -8.35
CA GLU A 7 9.25 -0.56 -7.67
C GLU A 7 10.13 0.50 -8.36
N GLU A 8 11.03 0.08 -9.29
CA GLU A 8 11.93 0.98 -9.99
C GLU A 8 11.28 1.59 -11.22
N LYS A 9 11.31 2.92 -11.27
CA LYS A 9 10.71 3.70 -12.37
C LYS A 9 11.26 3.30 -13.74
N GLU A 10 12.57 3.10 -13.86
CA GLU A 10 13.23 2.72 -15.12
C GLU A 10 12.75 1.36 -15.62
N ALA A 11 12.54 0.39 -14.73
CA ALA A 11 12.03 -0.92 -15.08
C ALA A 11 10.60 -0.83 -15.64
N MET A 12 9.74 -0.08 -14.96
CA MET A 12 8.35 0.12 -15.36
C MET A 12 8.24 0.90 -16.68
N GLU A 13 9.01 1.97 -16.86
CA GLU A 13 9.05 2.74 -18.13
C GLU A 13 9.58 1.89 -19.30
N SER A 14 10.59 1.06 -19.07
CA SER A 14 11.13 0.15 -20.09
C SER A 14 10.08 -0.86 -20.55
N ALA A 15 9.39 -1.47 -19.61
CA ALA A 15 8.32 -2.43 -19.91
C ALA A 15 7.12 -1.73 -20.58
N THR A 16 6.75 -0.53 -20.17
CA THR A 16 5.69 0.27 -20.81
C THR A 16 6.02 0.54 -22.29
N LYS A 17 7.25 0.96 -22.59
CA LYS A 17 7.71 1.17 -23.96
C LYS A 17 7.66 -0.12 -24.78
N ALA A 18 8.04 -1.26 -24.19
CA ALA A 18 8.00 -2.55 -24.85
C ALA A 18 6.57 -3.00 -25.18
N VAL A 19 5.62 -2.85 -24.23
CA VAL A 19 4.19 -3.16 -24.44
C VAL A 19 3.62 -2.34 -25.59
N LEU A 20 3.82 -1.04 -25.57
CA LEU A 20 3.28 -0.14 -26.62
C LEU A 20 3.91 -0.42 -27.99
N LYS A 21 5.23 -0.67 -28.05
CA LYS A 21 5.94 -1.02 -29.30
C LYS A 21 5.48 -2.33 -29.87
N ALA A 22 5.32 -3.36 -29.04
CA ALA A 22 4.88 -4.69 -29.46
C ALA A 22 3.37 -4.77 -29.68
N LYS A 23 2.60 -3.75 -29.28
CA LYS A 23 1.12 -3.79 -29.21
C LYS A 23 0.65 -5.01 -28.40
N ALA A 24 1.34 -5.31 -27.32
CA ALA A 24 1.03 -6.46 -26.48
C ALA A 24 -0.24 -6.18 -25.64
N ASP A 25 -0.97 -7.25 -25.32
CA ASP A 25 -2.17 -7.16 -24.48
C ASP A 25 -1.81 -6.87 -23.03
N LEU A 26 -0.61 -7.30 -22.60
CA LEU A 26 -0.14 -7.18 -21.22
C LEU A 26 1.38 -7.19 -21.17
N GLY A 27 1.98 -6.44 -20.26
CA GLY A 27 3.37 -6.54 -19.86
C GLY A 27 3.48 -6.97 -18.40
N ILE A 28 4.54 -7.70 -18.06
CA ILE A 28 4.81 -8.14 -16.70
C ILE A 28 6.24 -7.77 -16.35
N VAL A 29 6.44 -7.23 -15.18
CA VAL A 29 7.76 -6.93 -14.60
C VAL A 29 7.91 -7.78 -13.34
N PHE A 30 9.00 -8.50 -13.25
CA PHE A 30 9.40 -9.24 -12.05
C PHE A 30 10.66 -8.64 -11.45
N ASP A 31 10.90 -8.92 -10.20
CA ASP A 31 12.21 -8.73 -9.60
C ASP A 31 13.11 -9.96 -9.82
N THR A 32 14.29 -9.98 -9.17
CA THR A 32 15.35 -10.96 -9.49
C THR A 32 14.97 -12.40 -9.12
N ASP A 33 14.28 -12.59 -8.03
CA ASP A 33 13.86 -13.90 -7.50
C ASP A 33 12.37 -14.21 -7.74
N VAL A 34 11.69 -13.29 -8.47
CA VAL A 34 10.32 -13.48 -9.02
C VAL A 34 9.24 -13.61 -7.94
N ASP A 35 9.51 -13.16 -6.74
CA ASP A 35 8.52 -13.11 -5.65
C ASP A 35 7.65 -11.84 -5.69
N ARG A 36 8.06 -10.81 -6.47
CA ARG A 36 7.28 -9.60 -6.76
C ARG A 36 6.94 -9.47 -8.21
N SER A 37 5.76 -8.95 -8.48
CA SER A 37 5.32 -8.66 -9.85
C SER A 37 4.57 -7.33 -9.94
N ALA A 38 4.66 -6.69 -11.10
CA ALA A 38 3.80 -5.60 -11.53
C ALA A 38 3.38 -5.82 -12.98
N VAL A 39 2.32 -5.16 -13.39
CA VAL A 39 1.68 -5.36 -14.68
C VAL A 39 1.54 -4.03 -15.40
N ILE A 40 1.58 -4.06 -16.72
CA ILE A 40 1.28 -2.94 -17.61
C ILE A 40 0.16 -3.38 -18.54
N ASP A 41 -0.89 -2.59 -18.65
CA ASP A 41 -1.99 -2.89 -19.56
C ASP A 41 -1.65 -2.56 -21.02
N SER A 42 -2.53 -2.95 -21.94
CA SER A 42 -2.37 -2.72 -23.39
C SER A 42 -2.31 -1.24 -23.79
N PHE A 43 -2.68 -0.32 -22.90
CA PHE A 43 -2.61 1.13 -23.10
C PHE A 43 -1.34 1.75 -22.51
N GLY A 44 -0.43 0.92 -21.96
CA GLY A 44 0.79 1.37 -21.30
C GLY A 44 0.59 1.91 -19.90
N LYS A 45 -0.56 1.66 -19.27
CA LYS A 45 -0.82 2.07 -17.90
C LYS A 45 -0.28 1.04 -16.92
N GLU A 46 0.46 1.52 -15.94
CA GLU A 46 0.99 0.69 -14.87
C GLU A 46 -0.12 0.22 -13.92
N ILE A 47 -0.14 -1.07 -13.65
CA ILE A 47 -0.95 -1.74 -12.63
C ILE A 47 0.01 -2.27 -11.59
N ASN A 48 0.30 -1.42 -10.61
CA ASN A 48 1.25 -1.66 -9.54
C ASN A 48 0.68 -1.17 -8.21
N ARG A 49 1.28 -1.53 -7.08
CA ARG A 49 0.88 -1.08 -5.74
C ARG A 49 -0.62 -1.30 -5.47
N ASN A 50 -1.37 -0.28 -5.06
CA ASN A 50 -2.81 -0.38 -4.80
C ASN A 50 -3.62 -0.92 -6.00
N LYS A 51 -3.22 -0.61 -7.24
CA LYS A 51 -3.89 -1.12 -8.45
C LYS A 51 -3.70 -2.62 -8.61
N LEU A 52 -2.48 -3.13 -8.36
CA LEU A 52 -2.19 -4.56 -8.39
C LEU A 52 -3.03 -5.31 -7.35
N ILE A 53 -3.06 -4.77 -6.13
CA ILE A 53 -3.89 -5.32 -5.04
C ILE A 53 -5.36 -5.31 -5.43
N ALA A 54 -5.86 -4.23 -6.03
CA ALA A 54 -7.26 -4.14 -6.46
C ALA A 54 -7.63 -5.19 -7.50
N VAL A 55 -6.77 -5.40 -8.51
CA VAL A 55 -6.98 -6.43 -9.55
C VAL A 55 -7.00 -7.82 -8.93
N LEU A 56 -6.03 -8.15 -8.09
CA LEU A 56 -5.95 -9.48 -7.45
C LEU A 56 -7.07 -9.68 -6.43
N SER A 57 -7.49 -8.63 -5.71
CA SER A 57 -8.66 -8.68 -4.83
C SER A 57 -9.94 -8.96 -5.62
N HIS A 58 -10.12 -8.34 -6.77
CA HIS A 58 -11.25 -8.64 -7.64
C HIS A 58 -11.26 -10.13 -8.06
N ILE A 59 -10.11 -10.66 -8.49
CA ILE A 59 -9.96 -12.08 -8.88
C ILE A 59 -10.28 -13.01 -7.71
N ALA A 60 -9.75 -12.73 -6.52
CA ALA A 60 -9.97 -13.52 -5.33
C ALA A 60 -11.44 -13.49 -4.88
N LEU A 61 -12.06 -12.30 -4.86
CA LEU A 61 -13.44 -12.12 -4.41
C LEU A 61 -14.49 -12.64 -5.39
N GLN A 62 -14.18 -12.73 -6.70
CA GLN A 62 -15.04 -13.44 -7.64
C GLN A 62 -15.16 -14.93 -7.31
N LYS A 63 -14.06 -15.56 -6.86
CA LYS A 63 -14.03 -16.96 -6.50
C LYS A 63 -14.55 -17.22 -5.09
N GLU A 64 -14.23 -16.35 -4.16
CA GLU A 64 -14.51 -16.48 -2.73
C GLU A 64 -15.18 -15.20 -2.18
N PRO A 65 -16.46 -14.94 -2.51
CA PRO A 65 -17.18 -13.76 -2.04
C PRO A 65 -17.23 -13.66 -0.52
N GLY A 66 -17.16 -12.41 0.02
CA GLY A 66 -17.23 -12.16 1.45
C GLY A 66 -15.93 -12.45 2.22
N SER A 67 -14.87 -12.90 1.54
CA SER A 67 -13.59 -13.18 2.17
C SER A 67 -12.81 -11.93 2.55
N THR A 68 -11.76 -12.11 3.35
CA THR A 68 -10.89 -11.04 3.84
C THR A 68 -9.64 -10.94 2.98
N ILE A 69 -9.34 -9.75 2.49
CA ILE A 69 -8.06 -9.44 1.82
C ILE A 69 -7.14 -8.81 2.86
N VAL A 70 -5.96 -9.41 3.07
CA VAL A 70 -4.96 -8.92 4.01
C VAL A 70 -3.89 -8.14 3.26
N THR A 71 -3.62 -6.92 3.69
CA THR A 71 -2.62 -6.04 3.06
C THR A 71 -1.69 -5.41 4.07
N ASP A 72 -0.64 -4.75 3.58
CA ASP A 72 0.21 -3.90 4.43
C ASP A 72 -0.51 -2.61 4.87
N SER A 73 0.08 -1.93 5.84
CA SER A 73 -0.49 -0.76 6.52
C SER A 73 -0.60 0.50 5.67
N VAL A 74 0.19 0.59 4.58
CA VAL A 74 0.29 1.80 3.74
C VAL A 74 -0.67 1.82 2.55
N THR A 75 -1.62 0.89 2.50
CA THR A 75 -2.64 0.86 1.45
C THR A 75 -3.63 2.01 1.57
N SER A 76 -4.13 2.49 0.42
CA SER A 76 -5.01 3.66 0.34
C SER A 76 -6.41 3.42 0.93
N SER A 77 -7.08 4.50 1.30
CA SER A 77 -8.50 4.43 1.69
C SER A 77 -9.40 4.05 0.51
N GLY A 78 -9.02 4.46 -0.71
CA GLY A 78 -9.73 4.08 -1.92
C GLY A 78 -9.67 2.57 -2.20
N LEU A 79 -8.53 1.92 -1.91
CA LEU A 79 -8.44 0.45 -2.02
C LEU A 79 -9.35 -0.25 -1.03
N LYS A 80 -9.43 0.23 0.22
CA LYS A 80 -10.37 -0.31 1.21
C LYS A 80 -11.81 -0.26 0.69
N SER A 81 -12.24 0.92 0.27
CA SER A 81 -13.59 1.09 -0.29
C SER A 81 -13.84 0.22 -1.52
N PHE A 82 -12.81 0.04 -2.38
CA PHE A 82 -12.90 -0.83 -3.55
C PHE A 82 -13.15 -2.30 -3.17
N ILE A 83 -12.38 -2.84 -2.21
CA ILE A 83 -12.53 -4.22 -1.73
C ILE A 83 -13.89 -4.41 -1.07
N GLU A 84 -14.34 -3.46 -0.23
CA GLU A 84 -15.64 -3.51 0.45
C GLU A 84 -16.81 -3.43 -0.55
N ASN A 85 -16.70 -2.61 -1.60
CA ASN A 85 -17.69 -2.53 -2.67
C ASN A 85 -17.79 -3.81 -3.52
N LEU A 86 -16.73 -4.62 -3.57
CA LEU A 86 -16.75 -5.96 -4.15
C LEU A 86 -17.36 -7.02 -3.21
N GLY A 87 -17.83 -6.61 -2.03
CA GLY A 87 -18.38 -7.50 -1.00
C GLY A 87 -17.34 -8.22 -0.17
N GLY A 88 -16.06 -7.84 -0.26
CA GLY A 88 -14.98 -8.35 0.57
C GLY A 88 -14.83 -7.60 1.89
N LYS A 89 -13.93 -8.09 2.73
CA LYS A 89 -13.43 -7.41 3.93
C LYS A 89 -11.97 -7.05 3.71
N HIS A 90 -11.54 -5.89 4.21
CA HIS A 90 -10.14 -5.45 4.10
C HIS A 90 -9.52 -5.37 5.49
N LEU A 91 -8.40 -6.08 5.68
CA LEU A 91 -7.57 -6.00 6.89
C LEU A 91 -6.20 -5.44 6.52
N ARG A 92 -5.86 -4.27 7.03
CA ARG A 92 -4.49 -3.74 7.01
C ARG A 92 -3.71 -4.28 8.18
N TYR A 93 -2.51 -4.80 7.91
CA TYR A 93 -1.64 -5.35 8.95
C TYR A 93 -0.24 -4.72 8.87
N MET A 94 0.64 -5.12 9.77
CA MET A 94 2.03 -4.64 9.78
C MET A 94 2.72 -4.90 8.44
N ARG A 95 3.46 -3.93 7.95
CA ARG A 95 4.28 -4.05 6.75
C ARG A 95 5.35 -5.14 6.91
N GLY A 96 5.72 -5.75 5.80
CA GLY A 96 6.63 -6.89 5.68
C GLY A 96 5.86 -8.13 5.23
N TYR A 97 6.27 -8.70 4.09
CA TYR A 97 5.55 -9.81 3.44
C TYR A 97 5.25 -10.97 4.40
N LYS A 98 6.23 -11.34 5.26
CA LYS A 98 6.03 -12.37 6.28
C LYS A 98 4.91 -12.03 7.26
N ASN A 99 4.79 -10.74 7.66
CA ASN A 99 3.75 -10.31 8.58
C ASN A 99 2.37 -10.45 7.93
N VAL A 100 2.24 -9.96 6.70
CA VAL A 100 0.98 -9.97 5.94
C VAL A 100 0.55 -11.41 5.64
N ILE A 101 1.46 -12.27 5.17
CA ILE A 101 1.18 -13.67 4.86
C ILE A 101 0.82 -14.46 6.12
N ASN A 102 1.62 -14.32 7.18
CA ASN A 102 1.36 -15.01 8.44
C ASN A 102 0.02 -14.62 9.05
N LYS A 103 -0.37 -13.32 8.95
CA LYS A 103 -1.68 -12.86 9.43
C LYS A 103 -2.84 -13.51 8.66
N GLY A 104 -2.73 -13.64 7.34
CA GLY A 104 -3.73 -14.34 6.55
C GLY A 104 -3.80 -15.84 6.88
N MET A 105 -2.65 -16.47 7.11
CA MET A 105 -2.60 -17.87 7.57
C MET A 105 -3.25 -18.07 8.95
N GLU A 106 -3.03 -17.13 9.87
CA GLU A 106 -3.67 -17.12 11.19
C GLU A 106 -5.18 -17.03 11.06
N LEU A 107 -5.69 -16.05 10.30
CA LEU A 107 -7.12 -15.90 10.03
C LEU A 107 -7.74 -17.17 9.45
N ASN A 108 -7.05 -17.78 8.47
CA ASN A 108 -7.52 -19.03 7.87
C ASN A 108 -7.61 -20.19 8.88
N LYS A 109 -6.69 -20.26 9.85
CA LYS A 109 -6.74 -21.24 10.94
C LYS A 109 -7.90 -20.97 11.91
N GLU A 110 -8.26 -19.71 12.09
CA GLU A 110 -9.39 -19.26 12.93
C GLU A 110 -10.75 -19.39 12.22
N GLY A 111 -10.77 -19.89 10.98
CA GLY A 111 -11.99 -20.04 10.18
C GLY A 111 -12.44 -18.78 9.45
N ILE A 112 -11.62 -17.71 9.47
CA ILE A 112 -11.85 -16.49 8.69
C ILE A 112 -11.15 -16.67 7.34
N ASN A 113 -11.92 -16.73 6.26
CA ASN A 113 -11.36 -16.98 4.94
C ASN A 113 -10.56 -15.76 4.44
N ALA A 114 -9.24 -15.95 4.27
CA ALA A 114 -8.31 -14.95 3.71
C ALA A 114 -7.57 -15.57 2.51
N PRO A 115 -8.14 -15.45 1.29
CA PRO A 115 -7.58 -16.07 0.09
C PRO A 115 -6.38 -15.34 -0.49
N LEU A 116 -6.20 -14.05 -0.18
CA LEU A 116 -5.15 -13.18 -0.70
C LEU A 116 -4.48 -12.38 0.43
N MET A 117 -3.17 -12.46 0.49
CA MET A 117 -2.27 -11.70 1.34
C MET A 117 -1.27 -10.98 0.43
N ILE A 118 -1.25 -9.66 0.43
CA ILE A 118 -0.46 -8.90 -0.55
C ILE A 118 -0.01 -7.54 -0.04
N GLU A 119 1.20 -7.13 -0.40
CA GLU A 119 1.77 -5.83 -0.09
C GLU A 119 1.79 -4.88 -1.28
N THR A 120 1.89 -3.59 -0.98
CA THR A 120 2.12 -2.55 -1.99
C THR A 120 3.46 -2.68 -2.72
N SER A 121 4.42 -3.43 -2.18
CA SER A 121 5.70 -3.77 -2.83
C SER A 121 5.58 -4.78 -3.97
N GLY A 122 4.45 -5.49 -4.05
CA GLY A 122 4.21 -6.55 -5.04
C GLY A 122 4.42 -7.97 -4.51
N HIS A 123 4.98 -8.13 -3.29
CA HIS A 123 4.97 -9.42 -2.59
C HIS A 123 3.54 -9.85 -2.33
N GLY A 124 3.25 -11.13 -2.57
CA GLY A 124 1.92 -11.61 -2.27
C GLY A 124 1.75 -13.12 -2.40
N ALA A 125 0.83 -13.62 -1.60
CA ALA A 125 0.52 -15.03 -1.49
C ALA A 125 -0.97 -15.28 -1.65
N MET A 126 -1.31 -16.39 -2.31
CA MET A 126 -2.67 -16.90 -2.35
C MET A 126 -2.78 -18.19 -1.55
N LYS A 127 -3.89 -18.33 -0.79
CA LYS A 127 -4.19 -19.54 -0.02
C LYS A 127 -4.18 -20.79 -0.92
N GLU A 128 -4.70 -20.70 -2.13
CA GLU A 128 -4.73 -21.78 -3.10
C GLU A 128 -3.34 -22.18 -3.63
N ASN A 129 -2.33 -21.31 -3.51
CA ASN A 129 -0.93 -21.58 -3.80
C ASN A 129 -0.12 -21.83 -2.51
N TYR A 130 -0.70 -22.54 -1.56
CA TYR A 130 -0.06 -22.94 -0.30
C TYR A 130 0.48 -21.77 0.53
N ASN A 131 -0.02 -20.56 0.33
CA ASN A 131 0.44 -19.29 0.93
C ASN A 131 1.91 -18.98 0.63
N LEU A 132 2.42 -19.42 -0.52
CA LEU A 132 3.76 -19.07 -0.99
C LEU A 132 3.76 -17.62 -1.49
N ASP A 133 4.79 -16.88 -1.12
CA ASP A 133 5.11 -15.58 -1.70
C ASP A 133 5.60 -15.80 -3.13
N ASP A 134 4.78 -15.48 -4.14
CA ASP A 134 4.98 -15.95 -5.51
C ASP A 134 4.42 -14.94 -6.53
N GLY A 135 5.27 -14.02 -6.98
CA GLY A 135 4.92 -13.02 -7.99
C GLY A 135 4.56 -13.63 -9.34
N ALA A 136 5.16 -14.78 -9.71
CA ALA A 136 4.82 -15.46 -10.96
C ALA A 136 3.41 -16.05 -10.91
N TYR A 137 3.01 -16.65 -9.80
CA TYR A 137 1.65 -17.15 -9.63
C TYR A 137 0.62 -16.03 -9.73
N LEU A 138 0.87 -14.89 -9.06
CA LEU A 138 0.00 -13.72 -9.12
C LEU A 138 -0.13 -13.21 -10.57
N ALA A 139 0.98 -13.13 -11.31
CA ALA A 139 0.98 -12.73 -12.71
C ALA A 139 0.15 -13.68 -13.59
N VAL A 140 0.25 -15.00 -13.38
CA VAL A 140 -0.56 -16.00 -14.10
C VAL A 140 -2.05 -15.81 -13.83
N LYS A 141 -2.45 -15.48 -12.59
CA LYS A 141 -3.86 -15.17 -12.25
C LYS A 141 -4.36 -13.96 -13.04
N ILE A 142 -3.53 -12.93 -13.17
CA ILE A 142 -3.86 -11.73 -13.94
C ILE A 142 -3.96 -12.04 -15.43
N ILE A 143 -3.05 -12.84 -16.00
CA ILE A 143 -3.10 -13.28 -17.41
C ILE A 143 -4.42 -14.01 -17.69
N ILE A 144 -4.78 -14.97 -16.83
CA ILE A 144 -6.03 -15.74 -17.00
C ILE A 144 -7.24 -14.79 -16.99
N GLU A 145 -7.28 -13.84 -16.08
CA GLU A 145 -8.39 -12.86 -16.01
C GLU A 145 -8.39 -11.94 -17.24
N ALA A 146 -7.23 -11.47 -17.70
CA ALA A 146 -7.12 -10.66 -18.91
C ALA A 146 -7.66 -11.39 -20.14
N VAL A 147 -7.30 -12.69 -20.31
CA VAL A 147 -7.80 -13.54 -21.42
C VAL A 147 -9.31 -13.73 -21.32
N LYS A 148 -9.85 -14.02 -20.13
CA LYS A 148 -11.30 -14.17 -19.93
C LYS A 148 -12.06 -12.90 -20.34
N ARG A 149 -11.57 -11.74 -19.92
CA ARG A 149 -12.19 -10.44 -20.25
C ARG A 149 -12.14 -10.15 -21.74
N LYS A 150 -11.01 -10.40 -22.38
CA LYS A 150 -10.85 -10.22 -23.84
C LYS A 150 -11.81 -11.12 -24.62
N ASN A 151 -11.94 -12.39 -24.23
CA ASN A 151 -12.88 -13.32 -24.84
C ASN A 151 -14.34 -12.95 -24.63
N ALA A 152 -14.66 -12.23 -23.56
CA ALA A 152 -15.97 -11.68 -23.30
C ALA A 152 -16.23 -10.32 -23.99
N GLY A 153 -15.31 -9.83 -24.83
CA GLY A 153 -15.43 -8.56 -25.53
C GLY A 153 -15.08 -7.32 -24.71
N GLY A 154 -14.45 -7.49 -23.54
CA GLY A 154 -13.99 -6.39 -22.69
C GLY A 154 -12.69 -5.74 -23.22
N SER A 155 -12.39 -4.52 -22.75
CA SER A 155 -11.21 -3.74 -23.18
C SER A 155 -9.92 -4.14 -22.45
N GLY A 156 -9.97 -5.12 -21.55
CA GLY A 156 -8.83 -5.67 -20.83
C GLY A 156 -8.85 -5.51 -19.31
N ILE A 157 -7.69 -5.75 -18.70
CA ILE A 157 -7.56 -5.82 -17.23
C ILE A 157 -7.79 -4.47 -16.54
N GLY A 158 -7.49 -3.37 -17.20
CA GLY A 158 -7.66 -2.01 -16.66
C GLY A 158 -9.12 -1.65 -16.36
N GLU A 159 -10.10 -2.36 -16.97
CA GLU A 159 -11.53 -2.13 -16.66
C GLU A 159 -11.90 -2.42 -15.21
N ILE A 160 -11.19 -3.33 -14.55
CA ILE A 160 -11.39 -3.65 -13.13
C ILE A 160 -11.21 -2.41 -12.28
N LEU A 161 -10.30 -1.53 -12.68
CA LEU A 161 -9.87 -0.37 -11.90
C LEU A 161 -10.78 0.87 -12.06
N LYS A 162 -11.85 0.80 -12.86
CA LYS A 162 -12.72 1.96 -13.11
C LYS A 162 -13.30 2.60 -11.85
N ASN A 163 -13.56 1.78 -10.82
CA ASN A 163 -14.14 2.22 -9.55
C ASN A 163 -13.09 2.33 -8.43
N LEU A 164 -11.81 2.16 -8.73
CA LEU A 164 -10.75 2.39 -7.76
C LEU A 164 -10.48 3.90 -7.67
N LYS A 165 -10.80 4.50 -6.53
CA LYS A 165 -10.44 5.87 -6.24
C LYS A 165 -8.97 5.93 -5.84
N GLU A 166 -8.17 6.63 -6.62
CA GLU A 166 -6.78 6.92 -6.26
C GLU A 166 -6.72 8.25 -5.49
N PRO A 167 -5.79 8.40 -4.51
CA PRO A 167 -5.58 9.68 -3.86
C PRO A 167 -5.07 10.71 -4.89
N LEU A 168 -5.39 11.98 -4.70
CA LEU A 168 -4.86 13.05 -5.54
C LEU A 168 -3.37 13.30 -5.27
N GLU A 169 -2.95 13.11 -4.02
CA GLU A 169 -1.58 13.35 -3.59
C GLU A 169 -1.15 12.28 -2.59
N SER A 170 0.11 11.85 -2.67
CA SER A 170 0.72 10.95 -1.69
C SER A 170 2.22 11.22 -1.56
N ILE A 171 2.74 11.10 -0.33
CA ILE A 171 4.18 11.20 -0.04
C ILE A 171 4.61 10.18 1.00
N GLU A 172 5.90 9.87 0.98
CA GLU A 172 6.63 9.22 2.05
C GLU A 172 7.78 10.13 2.51
N CYS A 173 7.90 10.34 3.82
CA CYS A 173 9.03 11.02 4.45
C CYS A 173 9.75 10.03 5.36
N ARG A 174 11.08 10.10 5.38
CA ARG A 174 11.93 9.30 6.26
C ARG A 174 12.59 10.19 7.28
N LEU A 175 12.26 9.99 8.55
CA LEU A 175 12.73 10.74 9.69
C LEU A 175 13.85 9.91 10.35
N LYS A 176 15.09 10.37 10.26
CA LYS A 176 16.24 9.65 10.82
C LYS A 176 16.29 9.81 12.33
N ILE A 177 16.64 8.74 13.04
CA ILE A 177 16.86 8.76 14.49
C ILE A 177 18.36 8.61 14.73
N SER A 178 18.97 9.55 15.44
CA SER A 178 20.41 9.54 15.73
C SER A 178 20.79 8.69 16.95
N ASN A 179 19.80 8.34 17.78
CA ASN A 179 20.01 7.60 19.03
C ASN A 179 20.14 6.09 18.78
N ALA A 180 21.07 5.44 19.46
CA ALA A 180 21.27 3.99 19.40
C ALA A 180 20.03 3.20 19.88
N GLU A 181 19.26 3.74 20.83
CA GLU A 181 17.98 3.18 21.30
C GLU A 181 16.79 3.67 20.45
N PHE A 182 16.97 3.69 19.13
CA PHE A 182 16.00 4.25 18.17
C PHE A 182 14.58 3.68 18.31
N LYS A 183 14.44 2.44 18.76
CA LYS A 183 13.12 1.82 18.99
C LYS A 183 12.38 2.48 20.15
N LYS A 184 13.09 2.82 21.22
CA LYS A 184 12.52 3.53 22.37
C LYS A 184 12.12 4.94 21.98
N VAL A 185 13.02 5.67 21.29
CA VAL A 185 12.71 7.02 20.79
C VAL A 185 11.49 6.98 19.88
N GLY A 186 11.44 6.05 18.92
CA GLY A 186 10.29 5.89 18.02
C GLY A 186 8.99 5.59 18.77
N SER A 187 9.02 4.77 19.81
CA SER A 187 7.83 4.48 20.65
C SER A 187 7.35 5.71 21.40
N GLU A 188 8.26 6.50 21.97
CA GLU A 188 7.94 7.75 22.68
C GLU A 188 7.31 8.80 21.75
N VAL A 189 7.83 8.91 20.52
CA VAL A 189 7.25 9.78 19.49
C VAL A 189 5.84 9.32 19.12
N ILE A 190 5.64 8.02 18.85
CA ILE A 190 4.33 7.48 18.47
C ILE A 190 3.31 7.67 19.58
N GLU A 191 3.68 7.48 20.86
CA GLU A 191 2.80 7.70 21.99
C GLU A 191 2.32 9.15 22.08
N LYS A 192 3.24 10.12 22.01
CA LYS A 192 2.89 11.55 22.02
C LYS A 192 2.09 11.97 20.79
N PHE A 193 2.43 11.41 19.63
CA PHE A 193 1.71 11.70 18.37
C PHE A 193 0.27 11.17 18.43
N THR A 194 0.09 9.97 19.01
CA THR A 194 -1.24 9.39 19.25
C THR A 194 -2.06 10.28 20.18
N ALA A 195 -1.47 10.74 21.29
CA ALA A 195 -2.15 11.64 22.22
C ALA A 195 -2.58 12.96 21.52
N ALA A 196 -1.75 13.50 20.62
CA ALA A 196 -2.10 14.70 19.84
C ALA A 196 -3.29 14.46 18.91
N ILE A 197 -3.36 13.29 18.26
CA ILE A 197 -4.50 12.90 17.42
C ILE A 197 -5.77 12.82 18.26
N ASP A 198 -5.71 12.14 19.41
CA ASP A 198 -6.86 11.94 20.30
C ASP A 198 -7.36 13.27 20.91
N GLN A 199 -6.48 14.26 21.05
CA GLN A 199 -6.81 15.62 21.49
C GLN A 199 -7.31 16.54 20.37
N GLY A 200 -7.38 16.03 19.13
CA GLY A 200 -7.85 16.80 17.96
C GLY A 200 -6.88 17.88 17.48
N TYR A 201 -5.57 17.66 17.66
CA TYR A 201 -4.55 18.62 17.21
C TYR A 201 -4.52 18.79 15.69
N PHE A 202 -4.79 17.71 14.93
CA PHE A 202 -4.68 17.70 13.48
C PHE A 202 -6.02 17.94 12.79
N GLU A 203 -6.05 18.90 11.87
CA GLU A 203 -7.23 19.25 11.09
C GLU A 203 -7.13 18.74 9.62
N PRO A 204 -8.25 18.36 9.00
CA PRO A 204 -9.64 18.43 9.48
C PRO A 204 -10.09 17.14 10.20
N GLY A 205 -10.11 17.14 11.51
CA GLY A 205 -10.75 16.10 12.31
C GLY A 205 -10.18 14.69 12.07
N PHE A 206 -8.86 14.52 12.16
CA PHE A 206 -8.22 13.21 12.08
C PHE A 206 -8.52 12.41 13.35
N VAL A 207 -8.88 11.16 13.15
CA VAL A 207 -9.13 10.18 14.22
C VAL A 207 -8.26 8.96 14.02
N SER A 208 -7.81 8.35 15.11
CA SER A 208 -7.05 7.11 15.08
C SER A 208 -7.84 6.02 14.36
N ALA A 209 -7.21 5.35 13.41
CA ALA A 209 -7.82 4.22 12.72
C ALA A 209 -8.10 3.08 13.73
N LYS A 210 -9.19 2.32 13.52
CA LYS A 210 -9.54 1.22 14.41
C LYS A 210 -8.50 0.09 14.39
N GLU A 211 -7.83 -0.09 13.26
CA GLU A 211 -6.83 -1.13 13.02
C GLU A 211 -5.46 -0.47 12.90
N ASN A 212 -4.73 -0.39 14.01
CA ASN A 212 -3.35 0.11 14.08
C ASN A 212 -2.45 -1.00 14.65
N PHE A 213 -1.81 -1.76 13.77
CA PHE A 213 -0.91 -2.85 14.16
C PHE A 213 0.55 -2.44 14.16
N GLU A 214 0.90 -1.33 13.50
CA GLU A 214 2.23 -0.72 13.53
C GLU A 214 2.11 0.81 13.56
N GLY A 215 2.81 1.45 14.49
CA GLY A 215 2.76 2.91 14.60
C GLY A 215 1.36 3.43 14.85
N ILE A 216 1.04 4.57 14.28
CA ILE A 216 -0.28 5.21 14.38
C ILE A 216 -0.75 5.72 13.01
N ARG A 217 -1.84 5.17 12.53
CA ARG A 217 -2.57 5.67 11.38
C ARG A 217 -3.75 6.51 11.85
N ALA A 218 -3.88 7.71 11.33
CA ALA A 218 -5.04 8.55 11.54
C ALA A 218 -5.71 8.87 10.19
N GLU A 219 -7.02 8.89 10.19
CA GLU A 219 -7.83 9.07 8.99
C GLU A 219 -8.84 10.20 9.20
N SER A 220 -9.02 11.06 8.21
CA SER A 220 -10.13 12.01 8.09
C SER A 220 -10.99 11.60 6.92
N GLN A 221 -12.26 11.28 7.18
CA GLN A 221 -13.17 10.69 6.20
C GLN A 221 -13.31 11.57 4.95
N GLY A 222 -12.96 11.00 3.80
CA GLY A 222 -13.06 11.67 2.49
C GLY A 222 -12.03 12.76 2.25
N LYS A 223 -11.06 12.95 3.15
CA LYS A 223 -10.02 13.97 3.08
C LYS A 223 -8.63 13.38 2.87
N GLY A 224 -8.30 12.38 3.66
CA GLY A 224 -6.99 11.73 3.60
C GLY A 224 -6.63 10.97 4.87
N TRP A 225 -5.38 10.55 4.93
CA TRP A 225 -4.82 9.86 6.10
C TRP A 225 -3.31 10.12 6.19
N PHE A 226 -2.77 9.89 7.36
CA PHE A 226 -1.34 9.75 7.57
C PHE A 226 -1.04 8.57 8.49
N LEU A 227 0.15 8.00 8.33
CA LEU A 227 0.69 6.91 9.16
C LEU A 227 2.11 7.27 9.57
N LEU A 228 2.37 7.33 10.87
CA LEU A 228 3.70 7.43 11.44
C LEU A 228 4.07 6.09 12.08
N ARG A 229 5.16 5.46 11.63
CA ARG A 229 5.63 4.18 12.13
C ARG A 229 7.14 4.13 12.25
N SER A 230 7.65 3.29 13.13
CA SER A 230 9.08 3.00 13.22
C SER A 230 9.49 1.93 12.20
N SER A 231 10.70 2.03 11.65
CA SER A 231 11.30 0.92 10.91
C SER A 231 11.65 -0.23 11.87
N LEU A 232 11.51 -1.46 11.40
CA LEU A 232 11.87 -2.65 12.18
C LEU A 232 13.38 -2.81 12.33
N HIS A 233 14.15 -2.39 11.34
CA HIS A 233 15.57 -2.69 11.20
C HIS A 233 16.47 -1.44 11.24
N ASP A 234 15.98 -0.33 10.72
CA ASP A 234 16.77 0.89 10.55
C ASP A 234 16.40 1.95 11.60
N PRO A 235 17.33 2.83 12.00
CA PRO A 235 17.06 3.95 12.90
C PRO A 235 16.29 5.07 12.18
N VAL A 236 15.08 4.74 11.72
CA VAL A 236 14.22 5.61 10.91
C VAL A 236 12.76 5.45 11.31
N MET A 237 12.04 6.55 11.41
CA MET A 237 10.59 6.56 11.35
C MET A 237 10.14 6.88 9.92
N VAL A 238 9.04 6.31 9.51
CA VAL A 238 8.46 6.54 8.19
C VAL A 238 7.09 7.19 8.37
N LEU A 239 6.92 8.35 7.75
CA LEU A 239 5.67 9.07 7.67
C LEU A 239 5.10 8.96 6.26
N ASN A 240 3.95 8.31 6.12
CA ASN A 240 3.18 8.29 4.88
C ASN A 240 2.00 9.24 5.03
N ILE A 241 1.73 10.04 4.00
CA ILE A 241 0.57 10.95 3.93
C ILE A 241 -0.11 10.76 2.58
N GLU A 242 -1.42 10.60 2.58
CA GLU A 242 -2.26 10.67 1.39
C GLU A 242 -3.38 11.68 1.55
N SER A 243 -3.74 12.34 0.47
CA SER A 243 -4.88 13.25 0.43
C SER A 243 -5.75 13.05 -0.82
N ASP A 244 -7.05 13.14 -0.59
CA ASP A 244 -8.09 13.16 -1.62
C ASP A 244 -8.38 14.60 -2.10
N GLU A 245 -7.66 15.59 -1.58
CA GLU A 245 -7.80 17.01 -1.91
C GLU A 245 -6.48 17.57 -2.43
N LYS A 246 -6.55 18.49 -3.41
CA LYS A 246 -5.36 19.20 -3.92
C LYS A 246 -4.77 20.11 -2.85
N GLY A 247 -3.46 20.00 -2.63
CA GLY A 247 -2.74 20.73 -1.58
C GLY A 247 -2.94 20.14 -0.18
N GLY A 248 -3.70 19.05 -0.04
CA GLY A 248 -3.96 18.43 1.24
C GLY A 248 -2.71 17.83 1.88
N VAL A 249 -1.84 17.18 1.09
CA VAL A 249 -0.56 16.65 1.58
C VAL A 249 0.31 17.77 2.16
N SER A 250 0.44 18.91 1.47
CA SER A 250 1.19 20.07 1.97
C SER A 250 0.58 20.60 3.28
N ASN A 251 -0.75 20.68 3.38
CA ASN A 251 -1.42 21.13 4.61
C ASN A 251 -1.17 20.18 5.78
N TYR A 252 -1.29 18.86 5.57
CA TYR A 252 -1.04 17.87 6.64
C TYR A 252 0.43 17.84 7.03
N ALA A 253 1.35 17.92 6.05
CA ALA A 253 2.78 18.01 6.32
C ALA A 253 3.13 19.24 7.18
N LYS A 254 2.56 20.42 6.91
CA LYS A 254 2.73 21.63 7.74
C LYS A 254 2.31 21.44 9.18
N GLN A 255 1.16 20.80 9.41
CA GLN A 255 0.67 20.55 10.75
C GLN A 255 1.58 19.56 11.51
N ILE A 256 2.05 18.52 10.82
CA ILE A 256 2.95 17.52 11.40
C ILE A 256 4.32 18.13 11.68
N ASP A 257 4.88 18.92 10.77
CA ASP A 257 6.15 19.64 10.95
C ASP A 257 6.08 20.58 12.17
N LYS A 258 4.99 21.35 12.26
CA LYS A 258 4.71 22.23 13.43
C LYS A 258 4.67 21.42 14.73
N TRP A 259 3.97 20.28 14.72
CA TRP A 259 3.88 19.42 15.90
C TRP A 259 5.26 18.90 16.33
N PHE A 260 6.11 18.45 15.40
CA PHE A 260 7.48 18.05 15.70
C PHE A 260 8.30 19.20 16.30
N SER A 261 8.18 20.41 15.73
CA SER A 261 8.90 21.60 16.22
C SER A 261 8.50 22.01 17.65
N GLU A 262 7.23 21.85 18.00
CA GLU A 262 6.70 22.15 19.34
C GLU A 262 7.14 21.11 20.38
N ASN A 263 7.25 19.83 20.00
CA ASN A 263 7.59 18.73 20.90
C ASN A 263 9.09 18.46 21.06
N ARG A 264 9.94 19.06 20.21
CA ARG A 264 11.42 19.06 20.30
C ARG A 264 12.04 17.70 20.58
N PHE A 265 11.91 16.76 19.64
CA PHE A 265 12.61 15.48 19.68
C PHE A 265 14.04 15.65 19.15
N GLU A 266 15.03 15.86 20.04
CA GLU A 266 16.41 16.16 19.68
C GLU A 266 17.08 15.05 18.84
N ASP A 267 16.68 13.81 19.04
CA ASP A 267 17.20 12.63 18.36
C ASP A 267 16.52 12.33 17.01
N VAL A 268 15.50 13.11 16.61
CA VAL A 268 14.72 12.86 15.37
C VAL A 268 14.92 13.97 14.37
N ASP A 269 15.53 13.64 13.24
CA ASP A 269 15.62 14.53 12.08
C ASP A 269 14.35 14.42 11.23
N TYR A 270 13.44 15.38 11.38
CA TYR A 270 12.19 15.48 10.64
C TYR A 270 12.25 16.49 9.48
N SER A 271 13.43 17.00 9.14
CA SER A 271 13.63 18.01 8.07
C SER A 271 13.07 17.59 6.71
N SER A 272 12.96 16.29 6.46
CA SER A 272 12.37 15.75 5.23
C SER A 272 10.88 16.11 5.07
N ILE A 273 10.17 16.43 6.15
CA ILE A 273 8.76 16.87 6.10
C ILE A 273 8.67 18.26 5.47
N ALA A 274 9.56 19.18 5.88
CA ALA A 274 9.59 20.55 5.38
C ALA A 274 9.78 20.64 3.85
N THR A 275 10.44 19.64 3.24
CA THR A 275 10.63 19.58 1.77
C THR A 275 9.33 19.26 1.01
N LYS A 276 8.25 18.92 1.70
CA LYS A 276 6.94 18.55 1.15
C LYS A 276 5.86 19.61 1.38
N ILE A 277 6.24 20.68 2.07
CA ILE A 277 5.41 21.85 2.33
C ILE A 277 5.53 22.81 1.15
#